data_a755fecc8a77819c974e19bea624fcbe
#
_entry.id   a755fecc8a77819c974e19bea624fcbe
#
_cell.length_a   1.000
_cell.length_b   1.000
_cell.length_c   1.000
_cell.angle_alpha   90.00
_cell.angle_beta   90.00
_cell.angle_gamma   90.00
#
_symmetry.space_group_name_H-M   'P 1'
#
loop_
_entity.id
_entity.type
_entity.pdbx_description
1 polymer ?
#
loop_
_entity_poly.entity_id
_entity_poly.type
_entity_poly.pdbx_seq_one_letter_code
_entity_poly.pdbx_strand_id
1 'polypeptide(L)'
;MADPVVVIGGGLAGLAAAARLAKAGHQVELYEQSNALGGTWAPYQLDSGITVDDAPSIIGFPAPWRDLFRKSGRPLEAELARMGYVLASAGPQKMIFADGAELTLPADRGGQYAVLTDAYGRSVAERWQQLLDQLGEAWQTLRGLGLEAELHDHRQLNRAARRSLFGRRKTLAELATSIDHQHLGAVIRSVAYRAGSLPEQTPAFAAVELYTARTFGRWQVQPLEIDSALDVGRSSILVEALAARLALRQVRVHLDCAVGSIKIRSGRVVAIETGDGGRPAAAVVVTCDPWQIFDTLLPPNAAPRTRRQLRKLRPAAAPAITHHRAAKPPAAQVIETITISDAGVPTVNYLRPAADGGLCTVQDFNQTTSCASYGIAWHGFVSWLRHPSVTTQVPGVYAAGPFSPAGPNASQVVLSAALAAYSCHDYLGAIT
;
A
#
# COMPACT_ATOMS: atom_id res chain seq x y z
N MET A 1 7.14 -35.99 -0.73
CA MET A 1 6.29 -34.79 -0.83
C MET A 1 7.13 -33.69 -1.45
N ALA A 2 6.57 -32.84 -2.30
CA ALA A 2 7.30 -31.68 -2.82
C ALA A 2 7.62 -30.71 -1.67
N ASP A 3 8.77 -30.01 -1.77
CA ASP A 3 9.15 -29.01 -0.80
C ASP A 3 8.11 -27.86 -0.82
N PRO A 4 7.82 -27.21 0.33
CA PRO A 4 6.83 -26.15 0.42
C PRO A 4 7.30 -24.86 -0.26
N VAL A 5 6.35 -24.00 -0.61
CA VAL A 5 6.61 -22.60 -0.88
C VAL A 5 6.67 -21.86 0.45
N VAL A 6 7.76 -21.18 0.68
CA VAL A 6 7.95 -20.40 1.91
C VAL A 6 7.61 -18.93 1.66
N VAL A 7 6.84 -18.33 2.57
CA VAL A 7 6.58 -16.89 2.62
C VAL A 7 7.26 -16.30 3.86
N ILE A 8 8.13 -15.32 3.68
CA ILE A 8 8.85 -14.64 4.77
C ILE A 8 8.23 -13.27 5.01
N GLY A 9 7.65 -13.09 6.19
CA GLY A 9 6.93 -11.90 6.63
C GLY A 9 5.41 -12.09 6.61
N GLY A 10 4.77 -11.88 7.77
CA GLY A 10 3.32 -12.00 8.00
C GLY A 10 2.54 -10.70 7.84
N GLY A 11 3.13 -9.67 7.21
CA GLY A 11 2.44 -8.43 6.86
C GLY A 11 1.47 -8.60 5.68
N LEU A 12 0.82 -7.50 5.27
CA LEU A 12 -0.19 -7.49 4.20
C LEU A 12 0.26 -8.21 2.91
N ALA A 13 1.49 -7.95 2.44
CA ALA A 13 2.01 -8.59 1.23
C ALA A 13 2.17 -10.10 1.40
N GLY A 14 2.69 -10.55 2.55
CA GLY A 14 2.88 -11.97 2.84
C GLY A 14 1.57 -12.73 2.95
N LEU A 15 0.60 -12.17 3.67
CA LEU A 15 -0.75 -12.74 3.78
C LEU A 15 -1.41 -12.87 2.40
N ALA A 16 -1.30 -11.84 1.56
CA ALA A 16 -1.87 -11.83 0.22
C ALA A 16 -1.21 -12.87 -0.70
N ALA A 17 0.13 -12.99 -0.67
CA ALA A 17 0.88 -13.96 -1.46
C ALA A 17 0.58 -15.40 -0.99
N ALA A 18 0.62 -15.66 0.32
CA ALA A 18 0.36 -16.98 0.90
C ALA A 18 -1.06 -17.46 0.57
N ALA A 19 -2.08 -16.58 0.70
CA ALA A 19 -3.46 -16.94 0.39
C ALA A 19 -3.66 -17.33 -1.08
N ARG A 20 -3.00 -16.62 -2.02
CA ARG A 20 -3.05 -16.91 -3.46
C ARG A 20 -2.33 -18.22 -3.80
N LEU A 21 -1.13 -18.42 -3.29
CA LEU A 21 -0.32 -19.61 -3.54
C LEU A 21 -1.00 -20.88 -2.98
N ALA A 22 -1.54 -20.81 -1.76
CA ALA A 22 -2.28 -21.92 -1.18
C ALA A 22 -3.55 -22.25 -1.98
N LYS A 23 -4.27 -21.24 -2.50
CA LYS A 23 -5.42 -21.47 -3.39
C LYS A 23 -5.01 -22.08 -4.74
N ALA A 24 -3.82 -21.77 -5.23
CA ALA A 24 -3.26 -22.36 -6.44
C ALA A 24 -2.81 -23.85 -6.25
N GLY A 25 -2.93 -24.39 -5.03
CA GLY A 25 -2.65 -25.79 -4.73
C GLY A 25 -1.24 -26.05 -4.18
N HIS A 26 -0.46 -25.00 -3.92
CA HIS A 26 0.87 -25.17 -3.32
C HIS A 26 0.76 -25.42 -1.80
N GLN A 27 1.65 -26.24 -1.27
CA GLN A 27 1.89 -26.32 0.16
C GLN A 27 2.66 -25.07 0.57
N VAL A 28 2.08 -24.26 1.48
CA VAL A 28 2.65 -22.95 1.87
C VAL A 28 2.97 -22.95 3.36
N GLU A 29 4.16 -22.46 3.70
CA GLU A 29 4.59 -22.15 5.06
C GLU A 29 4.93 -20.66 5.17
N LEU A 30 4.34 -19.97 6.15
CA LEU A 30 4.58 -18.56 6.40
C LEU A 30 5.35 -18.38 7.70
N TYR A 31 6.43 -17.62 7.66
CA TYR A 31 7.30 -17.32 8.80
C TYR A 31 7.21 -15.83 9.14
N GLU A 32 6.85 -15.55 10.38
CA GLU A 32 6.75 -14.19 10.94
C GLU A 32 7.59 -14.10 12.21
N GLN A 33 8.41 -13.04 12.30
CA GLN A 33 9.30 -12.82 13.44
C GLN A 33 8.58 -12.37 14.70
N SER A 34 7.41 -11.73 14.56
CA SER A 34 6.58 -11.28 15.67
C SER A 34 5.57 -12.34 16.08
N ASN A 35 4.92 -12.11 17.23
CA ASN A 35 3.88 -12.98 17.77
C ASN A 35 2.51 -12.80 17.11
N ALA A 36 2.38 -11.93 16.09
CA ALA A 36 1.12 -11.63 15.43
C ALA A 36 1.28 -11.42 13.92
N LEU A 37 0.23 -11.75 13.16
CA LEU A 37 0.09 -11.44 11.75
C LEU A 37 -0.44 -10.02 11.53
N GLY A 38 -0.10 -9.43 10.38
CA GLY A 38 -0.60 -8.12 9.94
C GLY A 38 0.49 -7.08 9.73
N GLY A 39 1.64 -7.23 10.37
CA GLY A 39 2.72 -6.24 10.31
C GLY A 39 2.24 -4.87 10.79
N THR A 40 2.44 -3.82 10.01
CA THR A 40 1.98 -2.45 10.33
C THR A 40 0.45 -2.29 10.34
N TRP A 41 -0.29 -3.30 9.90
CA TRP A 41 -1.76 -3.34 9.94
C TRP A 41 -2.30 -4.26 11.05
N ALA A 42 -1.43 -4.83 11.87
CA ALA A 42 -1.84 -5.64 13.01
C ALA A 42 -2.63 -4.79 14.02
N PRO A 43 -3.75 -5.29 14.54
CA PRO A 43 -4.45 -4.60 15.62
C PRO A 43 -3.67 -4.69 16.93
N TYR A 44 -3.78 -3.66 17.76
CA TYR A 44 -3.27 -3.67 19.13
C TYR A 44 -4.21 -2.93 20.08
N GLN A 45 -4.01 -3.11 21.38
CA GLN A 45 -4.82 -2.45 22.39
C GLN A 45 -4.08 -1.24 22.98
N LEU A 46 -4.79 -0.12 23.07
CA LEU A 46 -4.36 1.01 23.90
C LEU A 46 -4.53 0.69 25.39
N ASP A 47 -3.87 1.44 26.25
CA ASP A 47 -4.02 1.32 27.71
C ASP A 47 -5.48 1.45 28.19
N SER A 48 -6.30 2.13 27.40
CA SER A 48 -7.75 2.25 27.63
C SER A 48 -8.55 1.00 27.28
N GLY A 49 -7.91 -0.07 26.78
CA GLY A 49 -8.58 -1.30 26.30
C GLY A 49 -9.22 -1.20 24.91
N ILE A 50 -9.10 -0.05 24.25
CA ILE A 50 -9.64 0.15 22.88
C ILE A 50 -8.69 -0.50 21.86
N THR A 51 -9.22 -1.36 20.99
CA THR A 51 -8.47 -1.94 19.87
C THR A 51 -8.33 -0.92 18.74
N VAL A 52 -7.10 -0.71 18.30
CA VAL A 52 -6.72 0.20 17.21
C VAL A 52 -5.81 -0.49 16.21
N ASP A 53 -5.61 0.14 15.08
CA ASP A 53 -4.55 -0.16 14.12
C ASP A 53 -3.96 1.14 13.56
N ASP A 54 -2.74 1.07 13.04
CA ASP A 54 -2.03 2.19 12.41
C ASP A 54 -2.32 2.28 10.90
N ALA A 55 -3.17 1.41 10.38
CA ALA A 55 -3.58 1.42 8.99
C ALA A 55 -4.46 2.65 8.68
N PRO A 56 -4.44 3.16 7.44
CA PRO A 56 -5.38 4.18 7.03
C PRO A 56 -6.83 3.70 7.18
N SER A 57 -7.69 4.46 7.86
CA SER A 57 -9.11 4.10 8.03
C SER A 57 -9.92 4.18 6.72
N ILE A 58 -9.36 4.84 5.71
CA ILE A 58 -9.96 4.97 4.38
C ILE A 58 -9.12 4.22 3.36
N ILE A 59 -9.75 3.36 2.60
CA ILE A 59 -9.14 2.53 1.55
C ILE A 59 -9.51 3.11 0.20
N GLY A 60 -8.53 3.50 -0.59
CA GLY A 60 -8.70 3.82 -2.01
C GLY A 60 -8.54 2.57 -2.88
N PHE A 61 -9.03 2.63 -4.11
CA PHE A 61 -8.82 1.60 -5.14
C PHE A 61 -9.07 0.16 -4.66
N PRO A 62 -10.34 -0.23 -4.37
CA PRO A 62 -10.67 -1.51 -3.74
C PRO A 62 -10.54 -2.73 -4.67
N ALA A 63 -10.37 -2.53 -5.98
CA ALA A 63 -10.32 -3.63 -6.95
C ALA A 63 -9.25 -4.70 -6.65
N PRO A 64 -8.01 -4.37 -6.25
CA PRO A 64 -7.02 -5.37 -5.85
C PRO A 64 -7.43 -6.22 -4.66
N TRP A 65 -8.14 -5.63 -3.68
CA TRP A 65 -8.68 -6.35 -2.54
C TRP A 65 -9.77 -7.34 -2.95
N ARG A 66 -10.70 -6.90 -3.79
CA ARG A 66 -11.76 -7.76 -4.35
C ARG A 66 -11.17 -8.92 -5.14
N ASP A 67 -10.14 -8.66 -5.96
CA ASP A 67 -9.44 -9.70 -6.71
C ASP A 67 -8.69 -10.67 -5.80
N LEU A 68 -7.98 -10.17 -4.78
CA LEU A 68 -7.29 -10.99 -3.80
C LEU A 68 -8.25 -11.99 -3.13
N PHE A 69 -9.36 -11.50 -2.58
CA PHE A 69 -10.31 -12.35 -1.89
C PHE A 69 -10.97 -13.37 -2.83
N ARG A 70 -11.39 -12.95 -4.01
CA ARG A 70 -11.95 -13.84 -5.04
C ARG A 70 -10.94 -14.92 -5.49
N LYS A 71 -9.69 -14.54 -5.71
CA LYS A 71 -8.62 -15.44 -6.17
C LYS A 71 -8.04 -16.33 -5.04
N SER A 72 -8.31 -16.02 -3.79
CA SER A 72 -7.94 -16.86 -2.65
C SER A 72 -9.10 -17.64 -2.06
N GLY A 73 -10.35 -17.38 -2.50
CA GLY A 73 -11.54 -18.13 -2.02
C GLY A 73 -12.84 -17.38 -2.17
N ARG A 74 -13.46 -16.96 -1.05
CA ARG A 74 -14.75 -16.23 -1.06
C ARG A 74 -14.52 -14.76 -1.44
N PRO A 75 -15.43 -14.13 -2.21
CA PRO A 75 -15.39 -12.69 -2.48
C PRO A 75 -15.29 -11.83 -1.22
N LEU A 76 -14.67 -10.65 -1.32
CA LEU A 76 -14.42 -9.74 -0.19
C LEU A 76 -15.70 -9.41 0.57
N GLU A 77 -16.73 -9.00 -0.14
CA GLU A 77 -18.01 -8.58 0.44
C GLU A 77 -18.67 -9.73 1.23
N ALA A 78 -18.63 -10.95 0.70
CA ALA A 78 -19.17 -12.13 1.37
C ALA A 78 -18.30 -12.58 2.56
N GLU A 79 -16.99 -12.35 2.52
CA GLU A 79 -16.10 -12.64 3.65
C GLU A 79 -16.32 -11.65 4.78
N LEU A 80 -16.39 -10.36 4.46
CA LEU A 80 -16.69 -9.33 5.45
C LEU A 80 -18.07 -9.53 6.08
N ALA A 81 -19.11 -9.82 5.28
CA ALA A 81 -20.45 -10.07 5.79
C ALA A 81 -20.48 -11.25 6.79
N ARG A 82 -19.73 -12.33 6.52
CA ARG A 82 -19.60 -13.46 7.44
C ARG A 82 -18.95 -13.08 8.78
N MET A 83 -18.09 -12.06 8.77
CA MET A 83 -17.43 -11.51 9.96
C MET A 83 -18.26 -10.42 10.64
N GLY A 84 -19.43 -10.07 10.11
CA GLY A 84 -20.26 -8.98 10.63
C GLY A 84 -19.90 -7.59 10.11
N TYR A 85 -19.22 -7.50 8.97
CA TYR A 85 -18.75 -6.22 8.39
C TYR A 85 -19.16 -6.04 6.94
N VAL A 86 -19.06 -4.80 6.48
CA VAL A 86 -19.25 -4.40 5.08
C VAL A 86 -18.17 -3.41 4.68
N LEU A 87 -17.78 -3.41 3.39
CA LEU A 87 -16.99 -2.35 2.80
C LEU A 87 -17.92 -1.27 2.27
N ALA A 88 -18.08 -0.20 3.03
CA ALA A 88 -19.00 0.90 2.72
C ALA A 88 -18.26 2.07 2.06
N SER A 89 -18.98 2.91 1.30
CA SER A 89 -18.45 4.17 0.79
C SER A 89 -18.14 5.11 1.95
N ALA A 90 -16.96 5.70 1.94
CA ALA A 90 -16.56 6.74 2.89
C ALA A 90 -17.13 8.10 2.47
N GLY A 91 -17.28 9.01 3.44
CA GLY A 91 -17.69 10.39 3.20
C GLY A 91 -16.70 11.18 2.34
N PRO A 92 -17.05 12.41 1.95
CA PRO A 92 -16.18 13.30 1.22
C PRO A 92 -14.93 13.64 2.04
N GLN A 93 -13.85 14.00 1.36
CA GLN A 93 -12.60 14.39 1.99
C GLN A 93 -12.65 15.86 2.40
N LYS A 94 -12.54 16.15 3.69
CA LYS A 94 -12.42 17.53 4.19
C LYS A 94 -10.96 17.93 4.24
N MET A 95 -10.65 19.11 3.70
CA MET A 95 -9.33 19.72 3.74
C MET A 95 -9.42 21.07 4.44
N ILE A 96 -8.43 21.38 5.27
CA ILE A 96 -8.25 22.67 5.96
C ILE A 96 -6.87 23.18 5.59
N PHE A 97 -6.81 24.37 5.02
CA PHE A 97 -5.57 25.00 4.58
C PHE A 97 -5.00 25.92 5.66
N ALA A 98 -3.74 26.33 5.51
CA ALA A 98 -3.03 27.12 6.49
C ALA A 98 -3.66 28.53 6.71
N ASP A 99 -4.32 29.08 5.72
CA ASP A 99 -5.08 30.34 5.80
C ASP A 99 -6.47 30.20 6.46
N GLY A 100 -6.82 28.97 6.90
CA GLY A 100 -8.11 28.64 7.50
C GLY A 100 -9.22 28.34 6.49
N ALA A 101 -8.95 28.39 5.18
CA ALA A 101 -9.93 28.00 4.18
C ALA A 101 -10.23 26.50 4.26
N GLU A 102 -11.49 26.13 4.03
CA GLU A 102 -11.94 24.74 4.01
C GLU A 102 -12.40 24.33 2.62
N LEU A 103 -12.10 23.11 2.23
CA LEU A 103 -12.58 22.49 0.99
C LEU A 103 -13.02 21.07 1.28
N THR A 104 -14.26 20.74 0.92
CA THR A 104 -14.79 19.39 1.03
C THR A 104 -14.96 18.80 -0.37
N LEU A 105 -14.10 17.85 -0.74
CA LEU A 105 -14.11 17.22 -2.07
C LEU A 105 -14.91 15.93 -2.06
N PRO A 106 -16.00 15.84 -2.85
CA PRO A 106 -16.68 14.58 -3.15
C PRO A 106 -15.79 13.60 -3.90
N ALA A 107 -16.15 12.31 -3.87
CA ALA A 107 -15.42 11.28 -4.59
C ALA A 107 -15.76 11.19 -6.07
N ASP A 108 -16.77 11.95 -6.56
CA ASP A 108 -17.21 11.90 -7.94
C ASP A 108 -16.79 13.13 -8.76
N ARG A 109 -16.72 12.95 -10.08
CA ARG A 109 -16.26 14.00 -11.01
C ARG A 109 -17.16 15.23 -11.02
N GLY A 110 -18.47 15.03 -11.05
CA GLY A 110 -19.45 16.12 -11.14
C GLY A 110 -19.49 16.94 -9.85
N GLY A 111 -19.52 16.26 -8.71
CA GLY A 111 -19.46 16.90 -7.40
C GLY A 111 -18.19 17.71 -7.19
N GLN A 112 -17.02 17.20 -7.56
CA GLN A 112 -15.77 17.94 -7.49
C GLN A 112 -15.81 19.20 -8.39
N TYR A 113 -16.35 19.07 -9.60
CA TYR A 113 -16.48 20.22 -10.49
C TYR A 113 -17.38 21.31 -9.91
N ALA A 114 -18.53 20.92 -9.36
CA ALA A 114 -19.49 21.86 -8.74
C ALA A 114 -18.86 22.59 -7.55
N VAL A 115 -18.27 21.86 -6.61
CA VAL A 115 -17.63 22.41 -5.41
C VAL A 115 -16.47 23.34 -5.77
N LEU A 116 -15.62 22.97 -6.72
CA LEU A 116 -14.49 23.80 -7.14
C LEU A 116 -14.94 25.04 -7.94
N THR A 117 -16.03 24.93 -8.68
CA THR A 117 -16.62 26.09 -9.39
C THR A 117 -17.15 27.11 -8.39
N ASP A 118 -17.85 26.64 -7.35
CA ASP A 118 -18.41 27.49 -6.31
C ASP A 118 -17.28 28.16 -5.48
N ALA A 119 -16.29 27.37 -5.04
CA ALA A 119 -15.22 27.87 -4.18
C ALA A 119 -14.18 28.74 -4.90
N TYR A 120 -13.83 28.41 -6.15
CA TYR A 120 -12.65 29.00 -6.85
C TYR A 120 -12.93 29.48 -8.27
N GLY A 121 -14.15 29.31 -8.75
CA GLY A 121 -14.56 29.68 -10.09
C GLY A 121 -14.30 28.62 -11.16
N ARG A 122 -15.04 28.76 -12.26
CA ARG A 122 -15.10 27.79 -13.37
C ARG A 122 -13.74 27.43 -13.96
N SER A 123 -12.91 28.45 -14.20
CA SER A 123 -11.58 28.27 -14.81
C SER A 123 -10.66 27.36 -13.96
N VAL A 124 -10.72 27.47 -12.62
CA VAL A 124 -9.96 26.62 -11.70
C VAL A 124 -10.49 25.20 -11.72
N ALA A 125 -11.81 25.04 -11.70
CA ALA A 125 -12.47 23.73 -11.78
C ALA A 125 -12.13 23.00 -13.09
N GLU A 126 -12.11 23.69 -14.23
CA GLU A 126 -11.73 23.14 -15.53
C GLU A 126 -10.27 22.69 -15.56
N ARG A 127 -9.32 23.49 -15.03
CA ARG A 127 -7.90 23.08 -14.93
C ARG A 127 -7.72 21.84 -14.06
N TRP A 128 -8.44 21.74 -12.94
CA TRP A 128 -8.42 20.55 -12.09
C TRP A 128 -8.92 19.31 -12.82
N GLN A 129 -10.04 19.42 -13.55
CA GLN A 129 -10.58 18.31 -14.34
C GLN A 129 -9.60 17.85 -15.42
N GLN A 130 -8.99 18.81 -16.15
CA GLN A 130 -7.98 18.50 -17.17
C GLN A 130 -6.77 17.78 -16.58
N LEU A 131 -6.28 18.22 -15.40
CA LEU A 131 -5.21 17.52 -14.70
C LEU A 131 -5.60 16.07 -14.36
N LEU A 132 -6.79 15.86 -13.78
CA LEU A 132 -7.22 14.52 -13.41
C LEU A 132 -7.44 13.61 -14.64
N ASP A 133 -7.84 14.16 -15.78
CA ASP A 133 -7.95 13.41 -17.03
C ASP A 133 -6.56 12.99 -17.55
N GLN A 134 -5.55 13.87 -17.50
CA GLN A 134 -4.15 13.51 -17.80
C GLN A 134 -3.59 12.45 -16.82
N LEU A 135 -3.95 12.52 -15.55
CA LEU A 135 -3.59 11.50 -14.57
C LEU A 135 -4.27 10.16 -14.87
N GLY A 136 -5.44 10.18 -15.48
CA GLY A 136 -6.11 8.99 -16.00
C GLY A 136 -5.30 8.28 -17.10
N GLU A 137 -4.69 9.03 -18.03
CA GLU A 137 -3.78 8.47 -19.04
C GLU A 137 -2.51 7.88 -18.39
N ALA A 138 -1.95 8.58 -17.39
CA ALA A 138 -0.83 8.08 -16.61
C ALA A 138 -1.18 6.77 -15.88
N TRP A 139 -2.37 6.70 -15.30
CA TRP A 139 -2.88 5.48 -14.66
C TRP A 139 -2.93 4.29 -15.63
N GLN A 140 -3.50 4.46 -16.84
CA GLN A 140 -3.54 3.39 -17.85
C GLN A 140 -2.14 2.89 -18.21
N THR A 141 -1.16 3.80 -18.26
CA THR A 141 0.23 3.45 -18.52
C THR A 141 0.84 2.66 -17.35
N LEU A 142 0.64 3.11 -16.11
CA LEU A 142 1.16 2.45 -14.91
C LEU A 142 0.57 1.05 -14.70
N ARG A 143 -0.69 0.82 -15.10
CA ARG A 143 -1.28 -0.52 -15.06
C ARG A 143 -0.43 -1.55 -15.79
N GLY A 144 0.05 -1.23 -16.98
CA GLY A 144 0.93 -2.08 -17.76
C GLY A 144 2.41 -2.06 -17.34
N LEU A 145 2.78 -1.19 -16.39
CA LEU A 145 4.16 -0.95 -15.97
C LEU A 145 4.29 -0.90 -14.44
N GLY A 146 4.29 -2.06 -13.81
CA GLY A 146 4.55 -2.19 -12.38
C GLY A 146 3.32 -2.47 -11.50
N LEU A 147 2.08 -2.25 -11.99
CA LEU A 147 0.85 -2.55 -11.24
C LEU A 147 0.27 -3.93 -11.57
N GLU A 148 -0.16 -4.13 -12.82
CA GLU A 148 -0.77 -5.39 -13.29
C GLU A 148 0.22 -6.26 -14.08
N ALA A 149 1.33 -5.67 -14.52
CA ALA A 149 2.45 -6.36 -15.16
C ALA A 149 3.76 -5.91 -14.52
N GLU A 150 4.72 -6.80 -14.45
CA GLU A 150 6.00 -6.51 -13.81
C GLU A 150 6.85 -5.54 -14.63
N LEU A 151 7.45 -4.55 -13.97
CA LEU A 151 8.43 -3.65 -14.57
C LEU A 151 9.83 -4.24 -14.39
N HIS A 152 10.35 -4.87 -15.44
CA HIS A 152 11.68 -5.50 -15.44
C HIS A 152 12.78 -4.57 -15.92
N ASP A 153 12.51 -3.71 -16.92
CA ASP A 153 13.52 -2.89 -17.59
C ASP A 153 12.92 -1.55 -18.05
N HIS A 154 13.77 -0.51 -18.02
CA HIS A 154 13.48 0.80 -18.58
C HIS A 154 13.13 0.78 -20.08
N ARG A 155 13.46 -0.30 -20.80
CA ARG A 155 13.12 -0.50 -22.23
C ARG A 155 11.61 -0.65 -22.44
N GLN A 156 10.86 -1.11 -21.44
CA GLN A 156 9.41 -1.16 -21.47
C GLN A 156 8.78 0.25 -21.57
N LEU A 157 9.53 1.30 -21.19
CA LEU A 157 9.11 2.69 -21.29
C LEU A 157 9.39 3.25 -22.68
N ASN A 158 8.47 3.06 -23.59
CA ASN A 158 8.50 3.70 -24.90
C ASN A 158 8.25 5.21 -24.83
N ARG A 159 8.30 5.90 -25.97
CA ARG A 159 8.10 7.37 -26.02
C ARG A 159 6.69 7.78 -25.57
N ALA A 160 5.67 7.02 -25.91
CA ALA A 160 4.28 7.30 -25.52
C ALA A 160 4.09 7.15 -24.01
N ALA A 161 4.56 6.05 -23.41
CA ALA A 161 4.53 5.85 -21.96
C ALA A 161 5.25 6.97 -21.19
N ARG A 162 6.42 7.39 -21.66
CA ARG A 162 7.14 8.52 -21.02
C ARG A 162 6.36 9.83 -21.10
N ARG A 163 5.62 10.07 -22.19
CA ARG A 163 4.81 11.29 -22.34
C ARG A 163 3.62 11.27 -21.39
N SER A 164 2.88 10.16 -21.32
CA SER A 164 1.71 10.03 -20.43
C SER A 164 2.11 10.11 -18.95
N LEU A 165 3.35 9.73 -18.61
CA LEU A 165 3.91 9.87 -17.26
C LEU A 165 4.55 11.26 -17.02
N PHE A 166 4.12 12.31 -17.73
CA PHE A 166 4.61 13.68 -17.61
C PHE A 166 6.10 13.87 -17.95
N GLY A 167 6.70 12.92 -18.66
CA GLY A 167 8.12 12.93 -18.95
C GLY A 167 8.98 12.48 -17.76
N ARG A 168 10.30 12.50 -17.95
CA ARG A 168 11.25 11.99 -16.96
C ARG A 168 11.70 13.02 -15.92
N ARG A 169 11.40 14.27 -16.12
CA ARG A 169 11.93 15.38 -15.30
C ARG A 169 10.85 16.06 -14.48
N LYS A 170 9.59 16.10 -14.93
CA LYS A 170 8.54 16.82 -14.23
C LYS A 170 8.31 16.22 -12.84
N THR A 171 8.45 17.06 -11.83
CA THR A 171 8.24 16.72 -10.43
C THR A 171 6.81 17.04 -9.99
N LEU A 172 6.43 16.53 -8.84
CA LEU A 172 5.14 16.83 -8.24
C LEU A 172 5.05 18.31 -7.81
N ALA A 173 6.16 18.91 -7.37
CA ALA A 173 6.23 20.35 -7.09
C ALA A 173 5.95 21.19 -8.33
N GLU A 174 6.56 20.86 -9.47
CA GLU A 174 6.31 21.55 -10.74
C GLU A 174 4.87 21.33 -11.23
N LEU A 175 4.30 20.13 -11.03
CA LEU A 175 2.90 19.86 -11.32
C LEU A 175 1.98 20.71 -10.45
N ALA A 176 2.27 20.83 -9.15
CA ALA A 176 1.55 21.65 -8.21
C ALA A 176 1.59 23.16 -8.58
N THR A 177 2.73 23.64 -9.05
CA THR A 177 2.85 25.00 -9.56
C THR A 177 2.02 25.21 -10.83
N SER A 178 1.99 24.21 -11.73
CA SER A 178 1.30 24.33 -13.03
C SER A 178 -0.23 24.38 -12.93
N ILE A 179 -0.84 24.03 -11.77
CA ILE A 179 -2.28 24.18 -11.54
C ILE A 179 -2.69 25.63 -11.34
N ASP A 180 -1.73 26.52 -11.02
CA ASP A 180 -1.92 27.94 -10.81
C ASP A 180 -3.04 28.27 -9.81
N HIS A 181 -3.01 27.56 -8.65
CA HIS A 181 -3.93 27.76 -7.53
C HIS A 181 -3.32 27.25 -6.23
N GLN A 182 -3.23 28.09 -5.20
CA GLN A 182 -2.53 27.82 -3.94
C GLN A 182 -3.03 26.53 -3.27
N HIS A 183 -4.33 26.44 -2.98
CA HIS A 183 -4.92 25.30 -2.28
C HIS A 183 -4.79 24.00 -3.08
N LEU A 184 -5.12 24.01 -4.36
CA LEU A 184 -5.00 22.81 -5.21
C LEU A 184 -3.54 22.41 -5.41
N GLY A 185 -2.62 23.37 -5.48
CA GLY A 185 -1.18 23.11 -5.45
C GLY A 185 -0.73 22.43 -4.16
N ALA A 186 -1.27 22.87 -3.00
CA ALA A 186 -0.99 22.24 -1.71
C ALA A 186 -1.53 20.79 -1.65
N VAL A 187 -2.74 20.56 -2.18
CA VAL A 187 -3.29 19.19 -2.31
C VAL A 187 -2.39 18.29 -3.15
N ILE A 188 -1.89 18.77 -4.29
CA ILE A 188 -0.97 18.01 -5.14
C ILE A 188 0.34 17.70 -4.37
N ARG A 189 0.94 18.69 -3.71
CA ARG A 189 2.17 18.50 -2.92
C ARG A 189 1.99 17.47 -1.79
N SER A 190 0.82 17.45 -1.14
CA SER A 190 0.53 16.53 -0.03
C SER A 190 0.67 15.05 -0.42
N VAL A 191 0.47 14.71 -1.69
CA VAL A 191 0.67 13.33 -2.19
C VAL A 191 2.10 12.84 -1.99
N ALA A 192 3.10 13.70 -2.19
CA ALA A 192 4.51 13.34 -1.98
C ALA A 192 4.79 12.99 -0.52
N TYR A 193 4.34 13.83 0.40
CA TYR A 193 4.55 13.61 1.83
C TYR A 193 3.87 12.32 2.31
N ARG A 194 2.65 12.05 1.84
CA ARG A 194 1.95 10.79 2.16
C ARG A 194 2.63 9.55 1.58
N ALA A 195 3.41 9.70 0.53
CA ALA A 195 4.31 8.66 0.01
C ALA A 195 5.70 8.65 0.69
N GLY A 196 5.89 9.38 1.79
CA GLY A 196 7.14 9.45 2.53
C GLY A 196 8.29 10.13 1.77
N SER A 197 7.96 11.13 0.92
CA SER A 197 8.91 11.79 0.01
C SER A 197 8.67 13.30 -0.06
N LEU A 198 9.58 14.01 -0.71
CA LEU A 198 9.46 15.45 -0.94
C LEU A 198 8.87 15.74 -2.33
N PRO A 199 8.03 16.78 -2.49
CA PRO A 199 7.42 17.13 -3.78
C PRO A 199 8.43 17.36 -4.91
N GLU A 200 9.59 17.94 -4.61
CA GLU A 200 10.68 18.23 -5.57
C GLU A 200 11.39 16.96 -6.05
N GLN A 201 11.28 15.89 -5.30
CA GLN A 201 11.90 14.60 -5.61
C GLN A 201 10.91 13.57 -6.14
N THR A 202 9.62 13.81 -5.96
CA THR A 202 8.55 12.90 -6.39
C THR A 202 8.19 13.15 -7.84
N PRO A 203 8.18 12.13 -8.72
CA PRO A 203 7.75 12.29 -10.10
C PRO A 203 6.29 12.73 -10.19
N ALA A 204 5.95 13.57 -11.16
CA ALA A 204 4.60 14.12 -11.34
C ALA A 204 3.51 13.04 -11.47
N PHE A 205 3.82 11.89 -12.05
CA PHE A 205 2.87 10.78 -12.20
C PHE A 205 2.41 10.19 -10.85
N ALA A 206 3.11 10.43 -9.74
CA ALA A 206 2.66 9.99 -8.41
C ALA A 206 1.32 10.64 -8.01
N ALA A 207 0.97 11.80 -8.60
CA ALA A 207 -0.35 12.42 -8.43
C ALA A 207 -1.52 11.54 -8.94
N VAL A 208 -1.25 10.43 -9.59
CA VAL A 208 -2.26 9.44 -10.03
C VAL A 208 -3.15 8.97 -8.86
N GLU A 209 -2.68 9.10 -7.63
CA GLU A 209 -3.47 8.83 -6.43
C GLU A 209 -4.74 9.70 -6.37
N LEU A 210 -4.67 10.96 -6.79
CA LEU A 210 -5.82 11.86 -6.85
C LEU A 210 -6.87 11.39 -7.87
N TYR A 211 -6.41 10.87 -9.01
CA TYR A 211 -7.27 10.28 -10.02
C TYR A 211 -7.93 8.99 -9.50
N THR A 212 -7.17 8.10 -8.86
CA THR A 212 -7.69 6.83 -8.36
C THR A 212 -8.71 7.02 -7.24
N ALA A 213 -8.48 7.99 -6.34
CA ALA A 213 -9.42 8.35 -5.28
C ALA A 213 -10.76 8.87 -5.85
N ARG A 214 -10.71 9.72 -6.89
CA ARG A 214 -11.91 10.21 -7.59
C ARG A 214 -12.64 9.10 -8.37
N THR A 215 -11.89 8.24 -9.04
CA THR A 215 -12.46 7.30 -10.02
C THR A 215 -12.96 6.01 -9.38
N PHE A 216 -12.25 5.49 -8.38
CA PHE A 216 -12.57 4.21 -7.75
C PHE A 216 -13.22 4.38 -6.38
N GLY A 217 -13.36 5.63 -5.93
CA GLY A 217 -13.99 5.98 -4.67
C GLY A 217 -13.08 5.76 -3.47
N ARG A 218 -13.67 6.07 -2.33
CA ARG A 218 -13.07 6.00 -1.00
C ARG A 218 -13.95 5.09 -0.15
N TRP A 219 -13.35 4.14 0.53
CA TRP A 219 -14.05 3.05 1.18
C TRP A 219 -13.56 2.87 2.61
N GLN A 220 -14.45 2.40 3.48
CA GLN A 220 -14.16 2.10 4.88
C GLN A 220 -14.81 0.77 5.29
N VAL A 221 -14.20 0.08 6.23
CA VAL A 221 -14.81 -1.08 6.86
C VAL A 221 -15.84 -0.58 7.87
N GLN A 222 -17.05 -1.13 7.84
CA GLN A 222 -18.11 -0.82 8.79
C GLN A 222 -18.73 -2.11 9.34
N PRO A 223 -19.09 -2.17 10.64
CA PRO A 223 -19.89 -3.24 11.16
C PRO A 223 -21.32 -3.20 10.55
N LEU A 224 -21.92 -4.37 10.36
CA LEU A 224 -23.29 -4.49 9.87
C LEU A 224 -24.32 -4.06 10.92
N GLU A 225 -24.02 -4.29 12.20
CA GLU A 225 -24.85 -3.89 13.32
C GLU A 225 -24.34 -2.57 13.91
N ILE A 226 -25.22 -1.59 14.05
CA ILE A 226 -24.89 -0.23 14.50
C ILE A 226 -24.39 -0.21 15.96
N ASP A 227 -24.79 -1.18 16.78
CA ASP A 227 -24.36 -1.28 18.17
C ASP A 227 -22.87 -1.64 18.33
N SER A 228 -22.21 -2.10 17.26
CA SER A 228 -20.78 -2.37 17.22
C SER A 228 -19.95 -1.18 16.68
N ALA A 229 -20.30 0.04 17.05
CA ALA A 229 -19.65 1.27 16.55
C ALA A 229 -18.12 1.32 16.75
N LEU A 230 -17.56 0.43 17.56
CA LEU A 230 -16.14 0.34 17.92
C LEU A 230 -15.21 0.04 16.74
N ASP A 231 -15.70 -0.66 15.72
CA ASP A 231 -14.90 -1.15 14.60
C ASP A 231 -15.04 -0.33 13.30
N VAL A 232 -15.80 0.77 13.34
CA VAL A 232 -15.94 1.65 12.16
C VAL A 232 -14.58 2.18 11.74
N GLY A 233 -14.19 1.92 10.48
CA GLY A 233 -12.92 2.37 9.91
C GLY A 233 -11.68 1.62 10.42
N ARG A 234 -11.83 0.50 11.12
CA ARG A 234 -10.72 -0.36 11.51
C ARG A 234 -10.29 -1.25 10.34
N SER A 235 -9.22 -0.86 9.67
CA SER A 235 -8.73 -1.54 8.46
C SER A 235 -8.05 -2.88 8.76
N SER A 236 -7.60 -3.13 10.00
CA SER A 236 -7.07 -4.42 10.43
C SER A 236 -8.05 -5.58 10.26
N ILE A 237 -9.36 -5.33 10.19
CA ILE A 237 -10.37 -6.35 9.84
C ILE A 237 -10.05 -7.07 8.53
N LEU A 238 -9.47 -6.38 7.56
CA LEU A 238 -9.07 -7.00 6.29
C LEU A 238 -7.89 -7.97 6.46
N VAL A 239 -6.97 -7.65 7.36
CA VAL A 239 -5.84 -8.52 7.72
C VAL A 239 -6.32 -9.71 8.52
N GLU A 240 -7.23 -9.51 9.46
CA GLU A 240 -7.87 -10.59 10.23
C GLU A 240 -8.62 -11.56 9.30
N ALA A 241 -9.33 -11.02 8.29
CA ALA A 241 -10.00 -11.84 7.27
C ALA A 241 -9.00 -12.65 6.42
N LEU A 242 -7.83 -12.09 6.10
CA LEU A 242 -6.76 -12.81 5.41
C LEU A 242 -6.13 -13.88 6.30
N ALA A 243 -5.86 -13.60 7.57
CA ALA A 243 -5.34 -14.59 8.52
C ALA A 243 -6.30 -15.79 8.67
N ALA A 244 -7.60 -15.53 8.80
CA ALA A 244 -8.62 -16.58 8.80
C ALA A 244 -8.62 -17.38 7.48
N ARG A 245 -8.37 -16.72 6.34
CA ARG A 245 -8.23 -17.37 5.03
C ARG A 245 -7.05 -18.31 4.96
N LEU A 246 -5.90 -17.94 5.56
CA LEU A 246 -4.73 -18.83 5.61
C LEU A 246 -5.05 -20.12 6.37
N ALA A 247 -5.73 -20.00 7.51
CA ALA A 247 -6.16 -21.18 8.28
C ALA A 247 -7.07 -22.10 7.45
N LEU A 248 -8.08 -21.55 6.75
CA LEU A 248 -8.95 -22.31 5.84
C LEU A 248 -8.21 -22.98 4.69
N ARG A 249 -7.07 -22.43 4.27
CA ARG A 249 -6.21 -22.95 3.20
C ARG A 249 -5.09 -23.84 3.72
N GLN A 250 -5.09 -24.18 5.02
CA GLN A 250 -4.09 -25.03 5.66
C GLN A 250 -2.66 -24.51 5.48
N VAL A 251 -2.47 -23.20 5.39
CA VAL A 251 -1.15 -22.59 5.44
C VAL A 251 -0.59 -22.81 6.83
N ARG A 252 0.64 -23.35 6.92
CA ARG A 252 1.33 -23.43 8.20
C ARG A 252 1.94 -22.08 8.53
N VAL A 253 1.53 -21.50 9.65
CA VAL A 253 2.02 -20.21 10.14
C VAL A 253 2.95 -20.44 11.32
N HIS A 254 4.16 -19.91 11.23
CA HIS A 254 5.19 -19.93 12.26
C HIS A 254 5.39 -18.51 12.79
N LEU A 255 4.80 -18.21 13.94
CA LEU A 255 4.98 -16.94 14.66
C LEU A 255 6.23 -17.04 15.55
N ASP A 256 6.73 -15.89 16.04
CA ASP A 256 7.97 -15.78 16.82
C ASP A 256 9.16 -16.51 16.15
N CYS A 257 9.12 -16.60 14.82
CA CYS A 257 10.08 -17.37 14.04
C CYS A 257 10.76 -16.50 12.96
N ALA A 258 11.88 -15.90 13.34
CA ALA A 258 12.69 -15.11 12.42
C ALA A 258 13.45 -16.03 11.43
N VAL A 259 13.40 -15.69 10.15
CA VAL A 259 14.26 -16.31 9.14
C VAL A 259 15.58 -15.53 9.09
N GLY A 260 16.69 -16.23 9.29
CA GLY A 260 18.03 -15.64 9.31
C GLY A 260 18.69 -15.56 7.93
N SER A 261 18.42 -16.53 7.05
CA SER A 261 18.99 -16.53 5.69
C SER A 261 18.23 -17.45 4.73
N ILE A 262 18.43 -17.19 3.44
CA ILE A 262 17.94 -18.02 2.32
C ILE A 262 19.13 -18.76 1.72
N LYS A 263 19.02 -20.09 1.65
CA LYS A 263 20.08 -20.96 1.10
C LYS A 263 19.92 -21.13 -0.40
N ILE A 264 20.99 -20.85 -1.10
CA ILE A 264 21.08 -20.98 -2.55
C ILE A 264 22.10 -22.06 -2.89
N ARG A 265 21.70 -23.03 -3.73
CA ARG A 265 22.58 -24.05 -4.29
C ARG A 265 22.38 -24.11 -5.80
N SER A 266 23.48 -24.16 -6.55
CA SER A 266 23.44 -24.18 -8.02
C SER A 266 22.57 -23.04 -8.62
N GLY A 267 22.64 -21.85 -8.00
CA GLY A 267 21.96 -20.62 -8.49
C GLY A 267 20.48 -20.53 -8.18
N ARG A 268 19.87 -21.49 -7.44
CA ARG A 268 18.44 -21.47 -7.06
C ARG A 268 18.26 -21.66 -5.56
N VAL A 269 17.12 -21.22 -5.06
CA VAL A 269 16.73 -21.45 -3.66
C VAL A 269 16.56 -22.94 -3.38
N VAL A 270 16.97 -23.39 -2.20
CA VAL A 270 16.78 -24.79 -1.74
C VAL A 270 16.25 -24.88 -0.30
N ALA A 271 16.46 -23.87 0.53
CA ALA A 271 16.03 -23.84 1.92
C ALA A 271 16.04 -22.43 2.49
N ILE A 272 15.42 -22.27 3.66
CA ILE A 272 15.63 -21.14 4.56
C ILE A 272 16.29 -21.62 5.85
N GLU A 273 16.95 -20.72 6.59
CA GLU A 273 17.46 -20.97 7.94
C GLU A 273 16.65 -20.18 8.98
N THR A 274 16.22 -20.87 10.01
CA THR A 274 15.58 -20.30 11.20
C THR A 274 16.41 -20.62 12.44
N GLY A 275 16.01 -20.10 13.60
CA GLY A 275 16.63 -20.46 14.87
C GLY A 275 16.59 -21.98 15.17
N ASP A 276 15.59 -22.68 14.64
CA ASP A 276 15.41 -24.15 14.79
C ASP A 276 16.11 -24.95 13.70
N GLY A 277 16.89 -24.32 12.82
CA GLY A 277 17.64 -24.97 11.74
C GLY A 277 17.06 -24.79 10.35
N GLY A 278 17.60 -25.53 9.39
CA GLY A 278 17.25 -25.45 7.97
C GLY A 278 15.88 -26.03 7.66
N ARG A 279 15.10 -25.32 6.84
CA ARG A 279 13.80 -25.75 6.32
C ARG A 279 13.83 -25.77 4.80
N PRO A 280 13.54 -26.90 4.13
CA PRO A 280 13.50 -26.99 2.67
C PRO A 280 12.48 -26.00 2.08
N ALA A 281 12.78 -25.47 0.88
CA ALA A 281 11.89 -24.58 0.17
C ALA A 281 12.03 -24.75 -1.35
N ALA A 282 10.93 -25.04 -2.04
CA ALA A 282 10.88 -25.09 -3.51
C ALA A 282 10.95 -23.68 -4.13
N ALA A 283 10.35 -22.70 -3.46
CA ALA A 283 10.40 -21.29 -3.79
C ALA A 283 10.20 -20.44 -2.52
N VAL A 284 10.61 -19.18 -2.57
CA VAL A 284 10.49 -18.24 -1.45
C VAL A 284 9.89 -16.93 -1.94
N VAL A 285 8.83 -16.45 -1.28
CA VAL A 285 8.31 -15.09 -1.43
C VAL A 285 8.70 -14.28 -0.19
N VAL A 286 9.48 -13.22 -0.37
CA VAL A 286 9.98 -12.40 0.74
C VAL A 286 9.22 -11.08 0.76
N THR A 287 8.71 -10.68 1.93
CA THR A 287 7.85 -9.50 2.08
C THR A 287 8.30 -8.55 3.20
N CYS A 288 9.50 -8.73 3.73
CA CYS A 288 10.17 -7.78 4.60
C CYS A 288 10.78 -6.62 3.81
N ASP A 289 11.46 -5.70 4.49
CA ASP A 289 12.06 -4.55 3.80
C ASP A 289 13.17 -4.96 2.80
N PRO A 290 13.39 -4.18 1.73
CA PRO A 290 14.28 -4.59 0.65
C PRO A 290 15.76 -4.65 1.08
N TRP A 291 16.21 -3.85 2.05
CA TRP A 291 17.59 -3.94 2.55
C TRP A 291 17.78 -5.23 3.34
N GLN A 292 16.80 -5.61 4.18
CA GLN A 292 16.81 -6.90 4.87
C GLN A 292 16.83 -8.07 3.86
N ILE A 293 16.01 -8.01 2.80
CA ILE A 293 15.99 -9.06 1.76
C ILE A 293 17.37 -9.22 1.12
N PHE A 294 17.91 -8.12 0.59
CA PHE A 294 19.09 -8.19 -0.27
C PHE A 294 20.41 -8.11 0.49
N ASP A 295 20.47 -7.49 1.66
CA ASP A 295 21.74 -7.34 2.41
C ASP A 295 21.90 -8.37 3.53
N THR A 296 20.79 -8.96 4.04
CA THR A 296 20.83 -9.91 5.17
C THR A 296 20.40 -11.31 4.75
N LEU A 297 19.20 -11.47 4.16
CA LEU A 297 18.62 -12.80 3.91
C LEU A 297 19.28 -13.50 2.72
N LEU A 298 19.63 -12.79 1.66
CA LEU A 298 20.28 -13.38 0.50
C LEU A 298 21.83 -13.38 0.67
N PRO A 299 22.52 -14.42 0.16
CA PRO A 299 23.98 -14.46 0.17
C PRO A 299 24.61 -13.22 -0.49
N PRO A 300 25.81 -12.79 -0.05
CA PRO A 300 26.45 -11.55 -0.54
C PRO A 300 26.65 -11.46 -2.05
N ASN A 301 26.84 -12.58 -2.72
CA ASN A 301 27.03 -12.69 -4.17
C ASN A 301 25.70 -12.80 -4.96
N ALA A 302 24.58 -12.95 -4.28
CA ALA A 302 23.27 -13.01 -4.90
C ALA A 302 22.75 -11.60 -5.25
N ALA A 303 22.00 -11.50 -6.36
CA ALA A 303 21.33 -10.28 -6.80
C ALA A 303 22.21 -8.99 -6.84
N PRO A 304 23.41 -9.01 -7.44
CA PRO A 304 24.38 -7.91 -7.37
C PRO A 304 23.84 -6.61 -8.02
N ARG A 305 22.97 -6.72 -9.03
CA ARG A 305 22.36 -5.54 -9.68
C ARG A 305 21.39 -4.85 -8.74
N THR A 306 20.51 -5.61 -8.10
CA THR A 306 19.53 -5.06 -7.14
C THR A 306 20.22 -4.41 -5.95
N ARG A 307 21.24 -5.04 -5.37
CA ARG A 307 22.07 -4.44 -4.30
C ARG A 307 22.69 -3.10 -4.71
N ARG A 308 23.25 -3.01 -5.93
CA ARG A 308 23.79 -1.76 -6.47
C ARG A 308 22.74 -0.68 -6.65
N GLN A 309 21.51 -1.06 -7.01
CA GLN A 309 20.38 -0.14 -7.14
C GLN A 309 19.91 0.35 -5.77
N LEU A 310 19.76 -0.54 -4.79
CA LEU A 310 19.33 -0.22 -3.43
C LEU A 310 20.27 0.76 -2.72
N ARG A 311 21.58 0.69 -2.95
CA ARG A 311 22.53 1.67 -2.39
C ARG A 311 22.26 3.11 -2.82
N LYS A 312 21.46 3.33 -3.86
CA LYS A 312 21.07 4.65 -4.40
C LYS A 312 19.68 5.06 -3.98
N LEU A 313 18.99 4.23 -3.20
CA LEU A 313 17.66 4.44 -2.70
C LEU A 313 17.69 4.67 -1.19
N ARG A 314 16.61 5.24 -0.66
CA ARG A 314 16.44 5.47 0.77
C ARG A 314 15.06 5.00 1.20
N PRO A 315 14.91 4.56 2.46
CA PRO A 315 13.60 4.31 3.03
C PRO A 315 12.72 5.55 2.96
N ALA A 316 11.42 5.33 2.81
CA ALA A 316 10.43 6.39 2.88
C ALA A 316 10.32 6.95 4.32
N ALA A 317 9.82 8.17 4.44
CA ALA A 317 9.55 8.82 5.72
C ALA A 317 8.12 8.49 6.15
N ALA A 318 7.97 7.63 7.17
CA ALA A 318 6.68 7.30 7.76
C ALA A 318 6.23 8.41 8.71
N PRO A 319 4.93 8.76 8.76
CA PRO A 319 4.40 9.75 9.70
C PRO A 319 4.44 9.23 11.14
N ALA A 320 4.46 10.15 12.10
CA ALA A 320 4.11 9.81 13.47
C ALA A 320 2.61 9.50 13.54
N ILE A 321 2.25 8.40 14.23
CA ILE A 321 0.86 8.00 14.44
C ILE A 321 0.53 8.10 15.92
N THR A 322 -0.59 8.76 16.22
CA THR A 322 -1.08 8.90 17.60
C THR A 322 -2.60 8.70 17.64
N HIS A 323 -3.09 8.25 18.79
CA HIS A 323 -4.50 8.01 19.03
C HIS A 323 -4.99 8.85 20.20
N HIS A 324 -6.08 9.60 19.99
CA HIS A 324 -6.62 10.49 21.02
C HIS A 324 -8.12 10.28 21.19
N ARG A 325 -8.61 10.41 22.42
CA ARG A 325 -10.06 10.51 22.65
C ARG A 325 -10.58 11.82 22.07
N ALA A 326 -11.76 11.76 21.46
CA ALA A 326 -12.42 12.89 20.83
C ALA A 326 -13.93 12.88 21.12
N ALA A 327 -14.61 13.96 20.77
CA ALA A 327 -16.06 13.98 20.77
C ALA A 327 -16.61 12.96 19.76
N LYS A 328 -17.76 12.36 20.06
CA LYS A 328 -18.43 11.40 19.17
C LYS A 328 -18.72 12.07 17.83
N PRO A 329 -18.35 11.48 16.70
CA PRO A 329 -18.74 12.01 15.40
C PRO A 329 -20.24 11.92 15.19
N PRO A 330 -20.84 12.82 14.40
CA PRO A 330 -22.29 12.90 14.20
C PRO A 330 -22.86 11.71 13.41
N ALA A 331 -22.02 10.98 12.68
CA ALA A 331 -22.42 9.86 11.85
C ALA A 331 -21.63 8.58 12.21
N ALA A 332 -22.25 7.42 11.98
CA ALA A 332 -21.59 6.11 12.11
C ALA A 332 -20.60 5.85 10.96
N GLN A 333 -19.73 6.80 10.68
CA GLN A 333 -18.71 6.71 9.62
C GLN A 333 -17.44 7.43 10.05
N VAL A 334 -16.33 7.10 9.38
CA VAL A 334 -15.06 7.82 9.56
C VAL A 334 -15.18 9.21 8.93
N ILE A 335 -14.79 10.23 9.70
CA ILE A 335 -14.58 11.58 9.18
C ILE A 335 -13.08 11.77 8.99
N GLU A 336 -12.65 11.86 7.72
CA GLU A 336 -11.27 12.21 7.39
C GLU A 336 -11.14 13.72 7.24
N THR A 337 -10.22 14.30 7.98
CA THR A 337 -9.83 15.71 7.82
C THR A 337 -8.34 15.79 7.55
N ILE A 338 -7.94 16.46 6.47
CA ILE A 338 -6.55 16.71 6.12
C ILE A 338 -6.26 18.17 6.34
N THR A 339 -5.45 18.48 7.36
CA THR A 339 -4.91 19.84 7.55
C THR A 339 -3.62 19.95 6.75
N ILE A 340 -3.52 20.96 5.88
CA ILE A 340 -2.39 21.14 4.97
C ILE A 340 -1.70 22.45 5.28
N SER A 341 -0.41 22.39 5.64
CA SER A 341 0.43 23.58 5.87
C SER A 341 0.73 24.35 4.58
N ASP A 342 1.28 25.57 4.69
CA ASP A 342 1.72 26.37 3.53
C ASP A 342 2.73 25.62 2.63
N ALA A 343 3.60 24.81 3.23
CA ALA A 343 4.53 23.96 2.49
C ALA A 343 3.85 22.76 1.80
N GLY A 344 2.56 22.51 2.07
CA GLY A 344 1.81 21.37 1.56
C GLY A 344 1.98 20.10 2.40
N VAL A 345 2.59 20.19 3.58
CA VAL A 345 2.74 19.04 4.49
C VAL A 345 1.40 18.73 5.15
N PRO A 346 0.87 17.52 5.03
CA PRO A 346 -0.42 17.17 5.63
C PRO A 346 -0.28 16.68 7.06
N THR A 347 -1.36 16.87 7.83
CA THR A 347 -1.72 16.07 9.00
C THR A 347 -3.08 15.46 8.73
N VAL A 348 -3.17 14.13 8.74
CA VAL A 348 -4.41 13.40 8.41
C VAL A 348 -5.06 12.91 9.70
N ASN A 349 -6.30 13.30 9.94
CA ASN A 349 -7.07 12.92 11.11
C ASN A 349 -8.22 12.01 10.67
N TYR A 350 -8.32 10.83 11.29
CA TYR A 350 -9.44 9.91 11.12
C TYR A 350 -10.24 9.89 12.43
N LEU A 351 -11.34 10.62 12.46
CA LEU A 351 -12.27 10.61 13.59
C LEU A 351 -13.30 9.51 13.35
N ARG A 352 -13.39 8.57 14.28
CA ARG A 352 -14.34 7.44 14.24
C ARG A 352 -15.14 7.31 15.53
N PRO A 353 -16.33 6.71 15.52
CA PRO A 353 -17.05 6.38 16.75
C PRO A 353 -16.23 5.44 17.65
N ALA A 354 -16.36 5.61 18.94
CA ALA A 354 -15.83 4.71 19.98
C ALA A 354 -16.89 4.53 21.07
N ALA A 355 -16.68 3.56 21.99
CA ALA A 355 -17.66 3.23 23.04
C ALA A 355 -18.07 4.46 23.86
N ASP A 356 -17.10 5.29 24.24
CA ASP A 356 -17.28 6.43 25.15
C ASP A 356 -17.13 7.78 24.43
N GLY A 357 -17.54 7.87 23.14
CA GLY A 357 -17.42 9.12 22.38
C GLY A 357 -16.83 8.92 20.98
N GLY A 358 -15.66 9.47 20.72
CA GLY A 358 -14.90 9.33 19.49
C GLY A 358 -13.45 8.95 19.74
N LEU A 359 -12.83 8.34 18.73
CA LEU A 359 -11.40 8.10 18.66
C LEU A 359 -10.83 8.79 17.42
N CYS A 360 -9.84 9.63 17.61
CA CYS A 360 -9.12 10.28 16.54
C CYS A 360 -7.75 9.62 16.37
N THR A 361 -7.51 9.03 15.19
CA THR A 361 -6.17 8.60 14.77
C THR A 361 -5.55 9.70 13.94
N VAL A 362 -4.38 10.18 14.35
CA VAL A 362 -3.64 11.25 13.68
C VAL A 362 -2.39 10.68 13.01
N GLN A 363 -2.23 10.93 11.72
CA GLN A 363 -1.00 10.71 10.97
C GLN A 363 -0.33 12.06 10.71
N ASP A 364 0.73 12.35 11.43
CA ASP A 364 1.44 13.62 11.34
C ASP A 364 2.69 13.51 10.46
N PHE A 365 2.61 14.05 9.26
CA PHE A 365 3.72 14.08 8.30
C PHE A 365 4.71 15.23 8.54
N ASN A 366 4.49 16.08 9.55
CA ASN A 366 5.50 17.02 10.02
C ASN A 366 6.52 16.32 10.94
N GLN A 367 6.13 15.20 11.55
CA GLN A 367 6.97 14.36 12.39
C GLN A 367 7.13 12.99 11.71
N THR A 368 8.27 12.79 11.07
CA THR A 368 8.52 11.56 10.30
C THR A 368 9.75 10.82 10.78
N THR A 369 9.70 9.49 10.62
CA THR A 369 10.85 8.61 10.83
C THR A 369 11.16 7.84 9.55
N SER A 370 12.45 7.60 9.27
CA SER A 370 12.87 6.75 8.14
C SER A 370 12.41 5.31 8.38
N CYS A 371 11.60 4.76 7.49
CA CYS A 371 10.97 3.47 7.69
C CYS A 371 10.91 2.66 6.37
N ALA A 372 11.69 1.59 6.28
CA ALA A 372 11.74 0.75 5.10
C ALA A 372 10.45 -0.04 4.85
N SER A 373 9.69 -0.36 5.90
CA SER A 373 8.39 -1.02 5.77
C SER A 373 7.30 -0.08 5.27
N TYR A 374 7.52 1.24 5.31
CA TYR A 374 6.63 2.23 4.70
C TYR A 374 6.84 2.35 3.18
N GLY A 375 8.03 1.99 2.67
CA GLY A 375 8.37 1.98 1.26
C GLY A 375 9.73 2.58 0.95
N ILE A 376 9.91 2.99 -0.30
CA ILE A 376 11.10 3.65 -0.81
C ILE A 376 10.77 5.09 -1.17
N ALA A 377 11.56 6.03 -0.65
CA ALA A 377 11.42 7.45 -0.98
C ALA A 377 11.75 7.71 -2.45
N TRP A 378 10.96 8.55 -3.09
CA TRP A 378 11.23 9.01 -4.44
C TRP A 378 12.48 9.90 -4.50
N HIS A 379 13.28 9.70 -5.52
CA HIS A 379 14.40 10.57 -5.88
C HIS A 379 14.43 10.75 -7.40
N GLY A 380 13.43 11.44 -7.91
CA GLY A 380 13.16 11.60 -9.33
C GLY A 380 12.64 10.32 -10.01
N PHE A 381 12.29 10.45 -11.28
CA PHE A 381 11.76 9.36 -12.11
C PHE A 381 12.65 8.11 -12.14
N VAL A 382 13.97 8.31 -12.10
CA VAL A 382 14.93 7.20 -12.20
C VAL A 382 14.93 6.32 -10.96
N SER A 383 14.54 6.84 -9.78
CA SER A 383 14.42 6.02 -8.58
C SER A 383 13.37 4.93 -8.75
N TRP A 384 12.23 5.23 -9.39
CA TRP A 384 11.19 4.25 -9.69
C TRP A 384 11.71 3.03 -10.47
N LEU A 385 12.59 3.28 -11.46
CA LEU A 385 13.21 2.22 -12.26
C LEU A 385 14.28 1.41 -11.53
N ARG A 386 14.61 1.81 -10.30
CA ARG A 386 15.55 1.11 -9.41
C ARG A 386 14.86 0.36 -8.30
N HIS A 387 13.55 0.54 -8.14
CA HIS A 387 12.79 -0.25 -7.19
C HIS A 387 12.99 -1.73 -7.49
N PRO A 388 13.12 -2.57 -6.46
CA PRO A 388 13.26 -4.00 -6.66
C PRO A 388 12.07 -4.57 -7.44
N SER A 389 12.39 -5.28 -8.51
CA SER A 389 11.42 -6.05 -9.27
C SER A 389 10.85 -7.18 -8.42
N VAL A 390 9.62 -7.59 -8.69
CA VAL A 390 8.99 -8.72 -8.00
C VAL A 390 9.77 -9.99 -8.24
N THR A 391 10.15 -10.27 -9.48
CA THR A 391 11.07 -11.36 -9.82
C THR A 391 12.50 -10.92 -9.53
N THR A 392 13.16 -11.63 -8.62
CA THR A 392 14.56 -11.33 -8.27
C THR A 392 15.53 -11.93 -9.26
N GLN A 393 16.84 -11.62 -9.10
CA GLN A 393 17.92 -12.25 -9.88
C GLN A 393 18.20 -13.71 -9.44
N VAL A 394 17.52 -14.20 -8.43
CA VAL A 394 17.70 -15.57 -7.91
C VAL A 394 16.46 -16.39 -8.27
N PRO A 395 16.59 -17.40 -9.15
CA PRO A 395 15.48 -18.29 -9.48
C PRO A 395 14.84 -18.90 -8.23
N GLY A 396 13.51 -18.84 -8.17
CA GLY A 396 12.72 -19.29 -7.04
C GLY A 396 12.62 -18.29 -5.87
N VAL A 397 13.20 -17.10 -5.97
CA VAL A 397 13.05 -16.03 -4.96
C VAL A 397 12.30 -14.85 -5.54
N TYR A 398 11.21 -14.45 -4.89
CA TYR A 398 10.32 -13.34 -5.26
C TYR A 398 10.22 -12.34 -4.13
N ALA A 399 10.04 -11.06 -4.45
CA ALA A 399 9.96 -9.99 -3.47
C ALA A 399 8.67 -9.18 -3.69
N ALA A 400 7.88 -8.95 -2.63
CA ALA A 400 6.66 -8.16 -2.71
C ALA A 400 6.52 -7.24 -1.49
N GLY A 401 5.97 -6.06 -1.70
CA GLY A 401 5.78 -5.10 -0.61
C GLY A 401 5.72 -3.66 -1.11
N PRO A 402 5.71 -2.69 -0.18
CA PRO A 402 5.58 -1.26 -0.50
C PRO A 402 6.79 -0.68 -1.25
N PHE A 403 7.86 -1.42 -1.35
CA PHE A 403 9.09 -1.08 -2.08
C PHE A 403 9.04 -1.44 -3.58
N SER A 404 8.01 -2.15 -4.02
CA SER A 404 7.87 -2.57 -5.43
C SER A 404 7.56 -1.38 -6.35
N PRO A 405 7.77 -1.51 -7.67
CA PRO A 405 7.36 -0.48 -8.63
C PRO A 405 5.85 -0.16 -8.62
N ALA A 406 5.02 -1.04 -8.06
CA ALA A 406 3.59 -0.80 -7.91
C ALA A 406 3.30 0.40 -6.99
N GLY A 407 4.11 0.59 -5.95
CA GLY A 407 4.00 1.69 -4.98
C GLY A 407 3.62 1.24 -3.57
N PRO A 408 3.60 2.20 -2.61
CA PRO A 408 3.53 1.90 -1.19
C PRO A 408 2.10 1.76 -0.63
N ASN A 409 1.05 2.19 -1.34
CA ASN A 409 -0.30 2.10 -0.76
C ASN A 409 -0.81 0.64 -0.73
N ALA A 410 -1.74 0.35 0.18
CA ALA A 410 -2.20 -1.00 0.46
C ALA A 410 -2.65 -1.78 -0.77
N SER A 411 -3.44 -1.15 -1.66
CA SER A 411 -3.91 -1.79 -2.89
C SER A 411 -2.76 -2.12 -3.85
N GLN A 412 -1.72 -1.29 -3.88
CA GLN A 412 -0.50 -1.51 -4.67
C GLN A 412 0.36 -2.63 -4.06
N VAL A 413 0.44 -2.70 -2.73
CA VAL A 413 1.09 -3.80 -2.01
C VAL A 413 0.41 -5.14 -2.33
N VAL A 414 -0.93 -5.18 -2.34
CA VAL A 414 -1.70 -6.37 -2.75
C VAL A 414 -1.43 -6.77 -4.19
N LEU A 415 -1.29 -5.81 -5.10
CA LEU A 415 -0.92 -6.08 -6.50
C LEU A 415 0.49 -6.65 -6.62
N SER A 416 1.48 -6.11 -5.89
CA SER A 416 2.84 -6.66 -5.90
C SER A 416 2.88 -8.11 -5.40
N ALA A 417 2.09 -8.42 -4.36
CA ALA A 417 1.94 -9.78 -3.85
C ALA A 417 1.27 -10.72 -4.87
N ALA A 418 0.31 -10.20 -5.66
CA ALA A 418 -0.31 -10.96 -6.73
C ALA A 418 0.69 -11.33 -7.82
N LEU A 419 1.50 -10.35 -8.27
CA LEU A 419 2.57 -10.59 -9.24
C LEU A 419 3.59 -11.61 -8.73
N ALA A 420 4.00 -11.52 -7.46
CA ALA A 420 4.91 -12.49 -6.84
C ALA A 420 4.31 -13.90 -6.81
N ALA A 421 3.03 -14.03 -6.46
CA ALA A 421 2.35 -15.30 -6.42
C ALA A 421 2.23 -15.93 -7.82
N TYR A 422 1.92 -15.13 -8.86
CA TYR A 422 1.86 -15.62 -10.24
C TYR A 422 3.25 -16.06 -10.74
N SER A 423 4.27 -15.22 -10.60
CA SER A 423 5.62 -15.57 -11.04
C SER A 423 6.19 -16.79 -10.30
N CYS A 424 5.85 -16.94 -9.01
CA CYS A 424 6.20 -18.14 -8.23
C CYS A 424 5.47 -19.38 -8.73
N HIS A 425 4.17 -19.27 -9.01
CA HIS A 425 3.37 -20.39 -9.55
C HIS A 425 3.89 -20.86 -10.91
N ASP A 426 4.16 -19.92 -11.83
CA ASP A 426 4.69 -20.22 -13.16
C ASP A 426 6.06 -20.90 -13.09
N TYR A 427 6.94 -20.43 -12.19
CA TYR A 427 8.24 -21.06 -11.95
C TYR A 427 8.11 -22.50 -11.49
N LEU A 428 7.22 -22.76 -10.53
CA LEU A 428 7.02 -24.11 -10.00
C LEU A 428 6.43 -25.05 -11.07
N GLY A 429 5.51 -24.57 -11.90
CA GLY A 429 4.99 -25.34 -13.03
C GLY A 429 6.02 -25.63 -14.12
N ALA A 430 7.08 -24.84 -14.22
CA ALA A 430 8.16 -25.05 -15.19
C ALA A 430 9.25 -26.03 -14.72
N ILE A 431 9.33 -26.30 -13.41
CA ILE A 431 10.35 -27.21 -12.83
C ILE A 431 9.77 -28.58 -12.39
N THR A 432 8.45 -28.72 -12.43
CA THR A 432 7.74 -30.01 -12.26
C THR A 432 7.50 -30.68 -13.59
#